data_e19766aff0a429854fca64edb3d2a226
#
_entry.id   e19766aff0a429854fca64edb3d2a226
#
_cell.length_a   1.000
_cell.length_b   1.000
_cell.length_c   1.000
_cell.angle_alpha   90.00
_cell.angle_beta   90.00
_cell.angle_gamma   90.00
#
_symmetry.space_group_name_H-M   'P 1'
#
loop_
_entity.id
_entity.type
_entity.pdbx_description
1 polymer ?
#
loop_
_entity_poly.entity_id
_entity_poly.type
_entity_poly.pdbx_seq_one_letter_code
_entity_poly.pdbx_strand_id
1 'polypeptide(L)'
;MNNQSNTIFALLVIAVAAVFITNTVLATTEEIAKEKIKGKGKKQLERIAAAAPIATSGDNVYITWWSNKTGNEEVMFRASTDNGATFGDKINLSNTTEADSDDAEIAASGNSVYVTWWERNETSDTPVARVSNDNGATFGQILMLATNGTIGGG
;
A
#
# COMPACT_ATOMS: atom_id res chain seq x y z
N MET A 1 66.17 9.81 32.35
CA MET A 1 65.52 10.54 31.32
C MET A 1 64.52 9.66 30.50
N ASN A 2 63.63 8.86 31.13
CA ASN A 2 62.77 7.98 30.35
C ASN A 2 61.27 7.92 30.79
N ASN A 3 60.91 8.74 31.79
CA ASN A 3 59.52 8.64 32.31
C ASN A 3 58.52 9.59 31.65
N GLN A 4 59.00 10.69 31.11
CA GLN A 4 58.16 11.68 30.41
C GLN A 4 57.69 11.21 29.01
N SER A 5 58.57 10.49 28.30
CA SER A 5 58.30 10.00 26.94
C SER A 5 57.20 8.92 26.92
N ASN A 6 57.21 8.03 27.93
CA ASN A 6 56.20 6.98 28.04
C ASN A 6 54.81 7.51 28.43
N THR A 7 54.75 8.57 29.22
CA THR A 7 53.48 9.21 29.61
C THR A 7 52.83 9.93 28.45
N ILE A 8 53.61 10.59 27.59
CA ILE A 8 53.08 11.28 26.38
C ILE A 8 52.57 10.25 25.36
N PHE A 9 53.30 9.10 25.21
CA PHE A 9 52.88 8.05 24.29
C PHE A 9 51.59 7.36 24.76
N ALA A 10 51.44 7.11 26.05
CA ALA A 10 50.19 6.55 26.62
C ALA A 10 48.99 7.48 26.47
N LEU A 11 49.19 8.78 26.72
CA LEU A 11 48.15 9.79 26.54
C LEU A 11 47.72 9.94 25.06
N LEU A 12 48.66 9.87 24.12
CA LEU A 12 48.37 9.93 22.68
C LEU A 12 47.59 8.72 22.20
N VAL A 13 47.93 7.52 22.67
CA VAL A 13 47.22 6.28 22.32
C VAL A 13 45.80 6.29 22.87
N ILE A 14 45.57 6.77 24.09
CA ILE A 14 44.24 6.90 24.69
C ILE A 14 43.38 7.94 23.92
N ALA A 15 43.96 9.06 23.52
CA ALA A 15 43.27 10.09 22.76
C ALA A 15 42.86 9.58 21.38
N VAL A 16 43.73 8.86 20.69
CA VAL A 16 43.42 8.26 19.37
C VAL A 16 42.37 7.16 19.50
N ALA A 17 42.41 6.32 20.51
CA ALA A 17 41.39 5.30 20.75
C ALA A 17 40.03 5.90 21.10
N ALA A 18 39.99 6.98 21.87
CA ALA A 18 38.75 7.69 22.18
C ALA A 18 38.09 8.32 20.93
N VAL A 19 38.93 8.89 20.03
CA VAL A 19 38.42 9.45 18.76
C VAL A 19 37.88 8.35 17.83
N PHE A 20 38.53 7.18 17.75
CA PHE A 20 38.02 6.05 16.96
C PHE A 20 36.71 5.49 17.51
N ILE A 21 36.57 5.35 18.83
CA ILE A 21 35.34 4.84 19.45
C ILE A 21 34.18 5.81 19.25
N THR A 22 34.41 7.12 19.38
CA THR A 22 33.34 8.13 19.16
C THR A 22 32.89 8.20 17.70
N ASN A 23 33.80 8.09 16.73
CA ASN A 23 33.45 8.10 15.32
C ASN A 23 32.72 6.83 14.87
N THR A 24 33.07 5.65 15.39
CA THR A 24 32.34 4.41 15.09
C THR A 24 30.96 4.39 15.72
N VAL A 25 30.80 4.88 16.95
CA VAL A 25 29.48 5.00 17.60
C VAL A 25 28.60 6.03 16.91
N LEU A 26 29.14 7.17 16.45
CA LEU A 26 28.38 8.15 15.66
C LEU A 26 27.93 7.59 14.30
N ALA A 27 28.82 6.88 13.59
CA ALA A 27 28.49 6.27 12.30
C ALA A 27 27.38 5.22 12.44
N THR A 28 27.41 4.38 13.47
CA THR A 28 26.36 3.38 13.71
C THR A 28 25.03 3.98 14.13
N THR A 29 25.04 5.08 14.89
CA THR A 29 23.80 5.78 15.25
C THR A 29 23.18 6.51 14.08
N GLU A 30 23.98 7.08 13.18
CA GLU A 30 23.47 7.68 11.94
C GLU A 30 22.89 6.63 10.97
N GLU A 31 23.52 5.47 10.82
CA GLU A 31 22.99 4.39 9.98
C GLU A 31 21.69 3.82 10.56
N ILE A 32 21.63 3.57 11.85
CA ILE A 32 20.41 3.12 12.53
C ILE A 32 19.29 4.16 12.42
N ALA A 33 19.62 5.46 12.49
CA ALA A 33 18.62 6.51 12.29
C ALA A 33 18.12 6.57 10.85
N LYS A 34 19.00 6.40 9.85
CA LYS A 34 18.65 6.37 8.42
C LYS A 34 17.77 5.14 8.09
N GLU A 35 18.06 3.98 8.66
CA GLU A 35 17.27 2.77 8.48
C GLU A 35 15.89 2.87 9.15
N LYS A 36 15.81 3.46 10.35
CA LYS A 36 14.55 3.76 11.03
C LYS A 36 13.68 4.77 10.26
N ILE A 37 14.30 5.76 9.62
CA ILE A 37 13.59 6.74 8.78
C ILE A 37 13.11 6.08 7.49
N LYS A 38 13.92 5.23 6.84
CA LYS A 38 13.50 4.42 5.68
C LYS A 38 12.33 3.50 6.00
N GLY A 39 12.39 2.78 7.13
CA GLY A 39 11.31 1.91 7.55
C GLY A 39 10.01 2.65 7.88
N LYS A 40 10.10 3.83 8.50
CA LYS A 40 8.92 4.69 8.73
C LYS A 40 8.35 5.25 7.44
N GLY A 41 9.19 5.66 6.49
CA GLY A 41 8.77 6.16 5.18
C GLY A 41 8.08 5.07 4.37
N LYS A 42 8.63 3.86 4.33
CA LYS A 42 8.02 2.71 3.66
C LYS A 42 6.66 2.36 4.27
N LYS A 43 6.57 2.27 5.60
CA LYS A 43 5.30 2.00 6.31
C LYS A 43 4.27 3.12 6.13
N GLN A 44 4.69 4.36 5.98
CA GLN A 44 3.81 5.50 5.68
C GLN A 44 3.29 5.43 4.24
N LEU A 45 4.13 5.07 3.26
CA LEU A 45 3.72 4.86 1.87
C LEU A 45 2.79 3.65 1.73
N GLU A 46 3.07 2.55 2.41
CA GLU A 46 2.18 1.38 2.48
C GLU A 46 0.81 1.73 3.09
N ARG A 47 0.76 2.64 4.07
CA ARG A 47 -0.52 3.11 4.65
C ARG A 47 -1.29 4.05 3.74
N ILE A 48 -0.62 4.80 2.87
CA ILE A 48 -1.26 5.66 1.86
C ILE A 48 -1.79 4.79 0.71
N ALA A 49 -1.05 3.77 0.32
CA ALA A 49 -1.49 2.77 -0.67
C ALA A 49 -2.66 1.88 -0.17
N ALA A 50 -2.84 1.77 1.15
CA ALA A 50 -3.96 1.06 1.78
C ALA A 50 -5.20 1.97 2.00
N ALA A 51 -5.29 3.12 1.34
CA ALA A 51 -6.49 3.94 1.38
C ALA A 51 -7.66 3.17 0.76
N ALA A 52 -8.83 3.26 1.37
CA ALA A 52 -10.07 2.75 0.81
C ALA A 52 -10.71 3.86 -0.04
N PRO A 53 -10.66 3.78 -1.39
CA PRO A 53 -11.28 4.77 -2.26
C PRO A 53 -12.78 4.90 -2.01
N ILE A 54 -13.28 6.14 -2.08
CA ILE A 54 -14.68 6.49 -1.84
C ILE A 54 -15.21 7.27 -3.04
N ALA A 55 -16.42 6.93 -3.49
CA ALA A 55 -17.20 7.70 -4.46
C ALA A 55 -18.58 8.01 -3.91
N THR A 56 -19.20 9.09 -4.38
CA THR A 56 -20.56 9.48 -3.97
C THR A 56 -21.41 9.84 -5.17
N SER A 57 -22.72 9.56 -5.09
CA SER A 57 -23.70 10.01 -6.08
C SER A 57 -25.07 10.22 -5.39
N GLY A 58 -25.53 11.49 -5.31
CA GLY A 58 -26.68 11.83 -4.47
C GLY A 58 -26.42 11.48 -3.01
N ASP A 59 -27.35 10.79 -2.39
CA ASP A 59 -27.26 10.33 -1.00
C ASP A 59 -26.48 9.03 -0.84
N ASN A 60 -26.00 8.46 -1.95
CA ASN A 60 -25.25 7.21 -1.93
C ASN A 60 -23.76 7.45 -1.71
N VAL A 61 -23.16 6.63 -0.84
CA VAL A 61 -21.71 6.57 -0.57
C VAL A 61 -21.22 5.17 -0.86
N TYR A 62 -20.19 5.06 -1.66
CA TYR A 62 -19.59 3.80 -2.08
C TYR A 62 -18.15 3.74 -1.61
N ILE A 63 -17.72 2.60 -1.05
CA ILE A 63 -16.36 2.39 -0.58
C ILE A 63 -15.85 1.06 -1.10
N THR A 64 -14.60 1.05 -1.56
CA THR A 64 -13.89 -0.17 -1.93
C THR A 64 -12.56 -0.26 -1.19
N TRP A 65 -12.09 -1.46 -0.93
CA TRP A 65 -10.80 -1.73 -0.29
C TRP A 65 -10.36 -3.15 -0.65
N TRP A 66 -9.10 -3.47 -0.47
CA TRP A 66 -8.61 -4.83 -0.59
C TRP A 66 -8.57 -5.55 0.77
N SER A 67 -8.62 -6.87 0.76
CA SER A 67 -8.57 -7.71 1.95
C SER A 67 -8.01 -9.10 1.62
N ASN A 68 -7.04 -9.56 2.38
CA ASN A 68 -6.43 -10.89 2.23
C ASN A 68 -7.02 -11.95 3.18
N LYS A 69 -8.19 -11.73 3.74
CA LYS A 69 -8.81 -12.64 4.71
C LYS A 69 -9.26 -13.98 4.11
N THR A 70 -9.36 -14.06 2.81
CA THR A 70 -9.78 -15.25 2.04
C THR A 70 -8.61 -16.12 1.56
N GLY A 71 -7.37 -15.65 1.77
CA GLY A 71 -6.15 -16.40 1.42
C GLY A 71 -5.28 -15.67 0.38
N ASN A 72 -5.88 -14.86 -0.48
CA ASN A 72 -5.26 -13.92 -1.43
C ASN A 72 -5.86 -12.53 -1.26
N GLU A 73 -5.32 -11.53 -1.92
CA GLU A 73 -5.86 -10.17 -1.92
C GLU A 73 -7.10 -10.09 -2.80
N GLU A 74 -8.20 -9.59 -2.23
CA GLU A 74 -9.50 -9.48 -2.88
C GLU A 74 -10.06 -8.06 -2.77
N VAL A 75 -10.71 -7.57 -3.81
CA VAL A 75 -11.38 -6.28 -3.83
C VAL A 75 -12.77 -6.41 -3.22
N MET A 76 -12.98 -5.69 -2.14
CA MET A 76 -14.22 -5.63 -1.40
C MET A 76 -14.96 -4.32 -1.66
N PHE A 77 -16.27 -4.35 -1.53
CA PHE A 77 -17.14 -3.19 -1.75
C PHE A 77 -18.26 -3.13 -0.71
N ARG A 78 -18.70 -1.92 -0.40
CA ARG A 78 -19.94 -1.62 0.31
C ARG A 78 -20.58 -0.35 -0.21
N ALA A 79 -21.90 -0.29 -0.14
CA ALA A 79 -22.69 0.90 -0.43
C ALA A 79 -23.48 1.36 0.79
N SER A 80 -23.67 2.66 0.89
CA SER A 80 -24.62 3.33 1.77
C SER A 80 -25.63 4.06 0.90
N THR A 81 -26.89 4.12 1.33
CA THR A 81 -27.98 4.89 0.69
C THR A 81 -28.54 5.99 1.59
N ASP A 82 -27.83 6.30 2.68
CA ASP A 82 -28.23 7.23 3.72
C ASP A 82 -27.11 8.21 4.10
N ASN A 83 -26.39 8.72 3.10
CA ASN A 83 -25.26 9.64 3.26
C ASN A 83 -24.10 9.07 4.14
N GLY A 84 -23.92 7.75 4.15
CA GLY A 84 -22.87 7.10 4.91
C GLY A 84 -23.22 6.81 6.38
N ALA A 85 -24.46 7.02 6.80
CA ALA A 85 -24.90 6.73 8.16
C ALA A 85 -24.86 5.22 8.44
N THR A 86 -25.25 4.40 7.45
CA THR A 86 -25.13 2.93 7.50
C THR A 86 -24.60 2.38 6.19
N PHE A 87 -23.98 1.21 6.24
CA PHE A 87 -23.49 0.50 5.05
C PHE A 87 -24.11 -0.89 4.97
N GLY A 88 -24.55 -1.26 3.76
CA GLY A 88 -25.08 -2.57 3.45
C GLY A 88 -24.06 -3.70 3.58
N ASP A 89 -24.40 -4.89 3.14
CA ASP A 89 -23.54 -6.06 3.18
C ASP A 89 -22.28 -5.89 2.32
N LYS A 90 -21.22 -6.55 2.72
CA LYS A 90 -19.96 -6.57 1.99
C LYS A 90 -20.09 -7.46 0.76
N ILE A 91 -19.69 -6.95 -0.40
CA ILE A 91 -19.59 -7.69 -1.66
C ILE A 91 -18.10 -7.94 -1.95
N ASN A 92 -17.72 -9.16 -2.30
CA ASN A 92 -16.43 -9.48 -2.89
C ASN A 92 -16.54 -9.28 -4.41
N LEU A 93 -15.83 -8.27 -4.95
CA LEU A 93 -15.92 -7.94 -6.37
C LEU A 93 -14.98 -8.80 -7.23
N SER A 94 -13.80 -9.13 -6.77
CA SER A 94 -12.85 -9.93 -7.54
C SER A 94 -13.17 -11.41 -7.44
N ASN A 95 -13.28 -11.96 -6.25
CA ASN A 95 -13.60 -13.36 -5.95
C ASN A 95 -12.75 -14.33 -6.78
N THR A 96 -11.43 -14.11 -6.80
CA THR A 96 -10.44 -14.93 -7.51
C THR A 96 -9.67 -15.82 -6.53
N THR A 97 -9.12 -16.92 -7.02
CA THR A 97 -8.25 -17.82 -6.22
C THR A 97 -6.83 -17.89 -6.78
N GLU A 98 -6.64 -17.44 -8.02
CA GLU A 98 -5.41 -17.60 -8.79
C GLU A 98 -4.64 -16.27 -8.99
N ALA A 99 -5.16 -15.18 -8.45
CA ALA A 99 -4.57 -13.84 -8.57
C ALA A 99 -4.80 -13.03 -7.30
N ASP A 100 -3.89 -12.09 -7.03
CA ASP A 100 -4.09 -11.02 -6.07
C ASP A 100 -4.78 -9.84 -6.75
N SER A 101 -5.82 -9.30 -6.11
CA SER A 101 -6.64 -8.19 -6.60
C SER A 101 -6.39 -6.97 -5.73
N ASP A 102 -5.70 -5.98 -6.28
CA ASP A 102 -5.28 -4.79 -5.53
C ASP A 102 -5.44 -3.48 -6.34
N ASP A 103 -4.98 -2.36 -5.77
CA ASP A 103 -5.01 -1.03 -6.39
C ASP A 103 -6.40 -0.64 -6.93
N ALA A 104 -7.45 -0.92 -6.14
CA ALA A 104 -8.81 -0.62 -6.54
C ALA A 104 -9.07 0.89 -6.61
N GLU A 105 -9.80 1.31 -7.66
CA GLU A 105 -10.30 2.65 -7.87
C GLU A 105 -11.83 2.60 -8.04
N ILE A 106 -12.52 3.68 -7.68
CA ILE A 106 -13.97 3.75 -7.75
C ILE A 106 -14.46 5.10 -8.28
N ALA A 107 -15.48 5.06 -9.14
CA ALA A 107 -16.22 6.25 -9.59
C ALA A 107 -17.72 5.96 -9.58
N ALA A 108 -18.55 7.00 -9.40
CA ALA A 108 -20.00 6.89 -9.42
C ALA A 108 -20.62 8.06 -10.15
N SER A 109 -21.72 7.79 -10.90
CA SER A 109 -22.53 8.80 -11.59
C SER A 109 -23.97 8.31 -11.77
N GLY A 110 -24.95 9.06 -11.26
CA GLY A 110 -26.34 8.58 -11.22
C GLY A 110 -26.44 7.26 -10.48
N ASN A 111 -27.03 6.25 -11.11
CA ASN A 111 -27.17 4.90 -10.56
C ASN A 111 -25.97 3.99 -10.86
N SER A 112 -25.00 4.48 -11.65
CA SER A 112 -23.88 3.66 -12.09
C SER A 112 -22.69 3.80 -11.13
N VAL A 113 -22.07 2.66 -10.80
CA VAL A 113 -20.84 2.57 -10.02
C VAL A 113 -19.84 1.76 -10.82
N TYR A 114 -18.64 2.28 -10.96
CA TYR A 114 -17.53 1.70 -11.69
C TYR A 114 -16.42 1.40 -10.70
N VAL A 115 -15.97 0.16 -10.63
CA VAL A 115 -14.82 -0.25 -9.84
C VAL A 115 -13.80 -0.90 -10.75
N THR A 116 -12.57 -0.43 -10.72
CA THR A 116 -11.43 -0.99 -11.47
C THR A 116 -10.36 -1.43 -10.49
N TRP A 117 -9.57 -2.43 -10.86
CA TRP A 117 -8.44 -2.91 -10.07
C TRP A 117 -7.47 -3.70 -10.96
N TRP A 118 -6.36 -4.14 -10.40
CA TRP A 118 -5.42 -5.04 -11.04
C TRP A 118 -5.60 -6.46 -10.52
N GLU A 119 -5.70 -7.41 -11.45
CA GLU A 119 -5.54 -8.84 -11.18
C GLU A 119 -4.09 -9.21 -11.46
N ARG A 120 -3.37 -9.63 -10.43
CA ARG A 120 -1.94 -9.93 -10.49
C ARG A 120 -1.66 -11.38 -10.16
N ASN A 121 -0.93 -12.06 -11.05
CA ASN A 121 -0.42 -13.39 -10.81
C ASN A 121 1.06 -13.48 -11.25
N GLU A 122 1.67 -14.66 -11.13
CA GLU A 122 3.09 -14.86 -11.47
C GLU A 122 3.47 -14.50 -12.91
N THR A 123 2.51 -14.41 -13.83
CA THR A 123 2.76 -14.27 -15.27
C THR A 123 2.18 -13.00 -15.87
N SER A 124 1.27 -12.31 -15.20
CA SER A 124 0.57 -11.15 -15.76
C SER A 124 -0.01 -10.23 -14.69
N ASP A 125 -0.05 -8.95 -15.04
CA ASP A 125 -0.84 -7.91 -14.39
C ASP A 125 -1.93 -7.46 -15.37
N THR A 126 -3.18 -7.67 -15.02
CA THR A 126 -4.32 -7.41 -15.92
C THR A 126 -5.27 -6.40 -15.28
N PRO A 127 -5.48 -5.22 -15.89
CA PRO A 127 -6.46 -4.26 -15.42
C PRO A 127 -7.87 -4.76 -15.76
N VAL A 128 -8.75 -4.74 -14.78
CA VAL A 128 -10.13 -5.21 -14.91
C VAL A 128 -11.12 -4.21 -14.32
N ALA A 129 -12.40 -4.37 -14.65
CA ALA A 129 -13.48 -3.56 -14.13
C ALA A 129 -14.72 -4.39 -13.83
N ARG A 130 -15.54 -3.90 -12.92
CA ARG A 130 -16.95 -4.27 -12.77
C ARG A 130 -17.81 -3.02 -12.71
N VAL A 131 -19.02 -3.12 -13.27
CA VAL A 131 -19.98 -2.04 -13.31
C VAL A 131 -21.27 -2.46 -12.64
N SER A 132 -21.79 -1.60 -11.81
CA SER A 132 -23.15 -1.64 -11.29
C SER A 132 -23.98 -0.56 -11.97
N ASN A 133 -25.27 -0.82 -12.24
CA ASN A 133 -26.26 0.15 -12.76
C ASN A 133 -27.46 0.31 -11.81
N ASP A 134 -27.33 -0.17 -10.58
CA ASP A 134 -28.37 -0.22 -9.56
C ASP A 134 -27.88 0.28 -8.20
N ASN A 135 -27.07 1.36 -8.20
CA ASN A 135 -26.49 1.97 -7.00
C ASN A 135 -25.59 1.00 -6.17
N GLY A 136 -24.90 0.09 -6.85
CA GLY A 136 -24.00 -0.86 -6.18
C GLY A 136 -24.69 -2.05 -5.54
N ALA A 137 -25.99 -2.27 -5.80
CA ALA A 137 -26.72 -3.42 -5.27
C ALA A 137 -26.24 -4.72 -5.92
N THR A 138 -25.98 -4.69 -7.23
CA THR A 138 -25.41 -5.81 -7.98
C THR A 138 -24.31 -5.33 -8.94
N PHE A 139 -23.41 -6.23 -9.32
CA PHE A 139 -22.35 -5.95 -10.29
C PHE A 139 -22.38 -6.96 -11.44
N GLY A 140 -22.14 -6.46 -12.65
CA GLY A 140 -21.96 -7.29 -13.85
C GLY A 140 -20.74 -8.20 -13.79
N GLN A 141 -20.46 -8.88 -14.89
CA GLN A 141 -19.27 -9.73 -15.05
C GLN A 141 -17.99 -8.88 -14.97
N ILE A 142 -16.87 -9.51 -14.66
CA ILE A 142 -15.55 -8.88 -14.76
C ILE A 142 -15.27 -8.59 -16.23
N LEU A 143 -14.88 -7.35 -16.51
CA LEU A 143 -14.49 -6.85 -17.82
C LEU A 143 -12.96 -6.73 -17.84
N MET A 144 -12.29 -7.45 -18.72
CA MET A 144 -10.85 -7.27 -18.95
C MET A 144 -10.64 -6.02 -19.80
N LEU A 145 -9.87 -5.05 -19.28
CA LEU A 145 -9.63 -3.75 -19.93
C LEU A 145 -8.42 -3.79 -20.87
N ALA A 146 -7.50 -4.73 -20.66
CA ALA A 146 -6.37 -4.94 -21.53
C ALA A 146 -6.04 -6.43 -21.63
N THR A 147 -5.51 -6.84 -22.78
CA THR A 147 -4.88 -8.14 -22.97
C THR A 147 -3.40 -7.92 -23.24
N ASN A 148 -2.52 -8.68 -22.57
CA ASN A 148 -1.07 -8.57 -22.71
C ASN A 148 -0.52 -7.14 -22.48
N GLY A 149 -1.08 -6.40 -21.54
CA GLY A 149 -0.66 -5.03 -21.21
C GLY A 149 -1.03 -3.98 -22.25
N THR A 150 -1.88 -4.30 -23.23
CA THR A 150 -2.34 -3.35 -24.25
C THR A 150 -3.79 -2.97 -24.01
N ILE A 151 -4.06 -1.72 -23.68
CA ILE A 151 -5.41 -1.20 -23.55
C ILE A 151 -6.04 -1.11 -24.94
N GLY A 152 -7.19 -1.77 -25.15
CA GLY A 152 -8.00 -1.62 -26.35
C GLY A 152 -7.56 -2.45 -27.56
N GLY A 153 -6.86 -3.55 -27.36
CA GLY A 153 -6.64 -4.56 -28.40
C GLY A 153 -7.84 -5.49 -28.50
N GLY A 154 -8.90 -5.06 -29.15
CA GLY A 154 -10.04 -5.89 -29.58
C GLY A 154 -10.00 -6.07 -31.07
#